data_802e5aed286164af37b3f6d60056c1f0
#
_entry.id   802e5aed286164af37b3f6d60056c1f0
#
_cell.length_a   1.000
_cell.length_b   1.000
_cell.length_c   1.000
_cell.angle_alpha   90.00
_cell.angle_beta   90.00
_cell.angle_gamma   90.00
#
_symmetry.space_group_name_H-M   'P 1'
#
loop_
_entity.id
_entity.type
_entity.pdbx_description
1 polymer ?
#
loop_
_entity_poly.entity_id
_entity_poly.type
_entity_poly.pdbx_seq_one_letter_code
_entity_poly.pdbx_strand_id
1 'polypeptide(L)'
;PGGMLTYGIPGYKLEKDVIEAEIEIIRQLGAEIKCGVEVGKDVTIEQLKEQGYKAFYIAIGCQGGRRPGVANDTAKGTDIAVNYLRESFENKGVKFEGDVVVVGGGNVAIDCARNAHRLGAKSVNMFSLETKEEMPANDEEIMAAIEENVTINNSWGPKEVLVNENGEVTGIVFKKCLRTVDPETEKFAPLYDENETIE
;
A
#
# COMPACT_ATOMS: atom_id res chain seq x y z
N PRO A 1 14.29 -4.86 12.18
CA PRO A 1 13.16 -4.34 12.98
C PRO A 1 12.55 -3.09 12.37
N GLY A 2 11.43 -2.59 12.94
CA GLY A 2 10.76 -1.36 12.44
C GLY A 2 9.58 -1.61 11.52
N GLY A 3 9.48 -2.76 10.85
CA GLY A 3 8.31 -3.15 10.04
C GLY A 3 7.89 -2.06 9.04
N MET A 4 6.62 -1.67 9.04
CA MET A 4 6.07 -0.65 8.13
C MET A 4 6.77 0.72 8.25
N LEU A 5 7.26 1.09 9.41
CA LEU A 5 8.06 2.32 9.58
C LEU A 5 9.34 2.27 8.74
N THR A 6 9.97 1.11 8.64
CA THR A 6 11.22 0.94 7.90
C THR A 6 11.02 0.83 6.40
N TYR A 7 10.15 -0.07 5.93
CA TYR A 7 10.03 -0.37 4.50
C TYR A 7 8.71 0.10 3.84
N GLY A 8 7.68 0.43 4.63
CA GLY A 8 6.40 0.86 4.10
C GLY A 8 6.29 2.38 3.94
N ILE A 9 6.70 3.13 4.96
CA ILE A 9 6.69 4.60 4.90
C ILE A 9 7.89 5.07 4.08
N PRO A 10 7.70 5.89 3.03
CA PRO A 10 8.81 6.40 2.22
C PRO A 10 9.82 7.23 3.04
N GLY A 11 11.10 7.15 2.66
CA GLY A 11 12.19 7.82 3.38
C GLY A 11 12.10 9.34 3.41
N TYR A 12 11.42 9.96 2.44
CA TYR A 12 11.19 11.41 2.44
C TYR A 12 10.15 11.87 3.47
N LYS A 13 9.35 10.95 4.02
CA LYS A 13 8.37 11.21 5.10
C LYS A 13 8.94 10.85 6.47
N LEU A 14 9.71 9.78 6.56
CA LEU A 14 10.30 9.29 7.79
C LEU A 14 11.72 8.78 7.52
N GLU A 15 12.71 9.52 7.99
CA GLU A 15 14.11 9.17 7.86
C GLU A 15 14.42 7.87 8.61
N LYS A 16 15.18 6.99 7.98
CA LYS A 16 15.44 5.64 8.53
C LYS A 16 16.39 5.68 9.73
N ASP A 17 17.25 6.67 9.80
CA ASP A 17 18.17 6.90 10.91
C ASP A 17 17.42 7.20 12.22
N VAL A 18 16.29 7.91 12.13
CA VAL A 18 15.41 8.18 13.29
C VAL A 18 14.83 6.87 13.82
N ILE A 19 14.36 5.99 12.93
CA ILE A 19 13.80 4.68 13.32
C ILE A 19 14.88 3.82 14.00
N GLU A 20 16.08 3.77 13.43
CA GLU A 20 17.18 2.97 14.02
C GLU A 20 17.61 3.52 15.37
N ALA A 21 17.63 4.83 15.55
CA ALA A 21 17.93 5.47 16.84
C ALA A 21 16.90 5.08 17.92
N GLU A 22 15.61 5.09 17.59
CA GLU A 22 14.54 4.67 18.51
C GLU A 22 14.66 3.16 18.85
N ILE A 23 14.98 2.33 17.88
CA ILE A 23 15.19 0.89 18.09
C ILE A 23 16.41 0.65 18.98
N GLU A 24 17.46 1.45 18.82
CA GLU A 24 18.67 1.35 19.64
C GLU A 24 18.39 1.70 21.12
N ILE A 25 17.55 2.69 21.39
CA ILE A 25 17.10 2.98 22.76
C ILE A 25 16.44 1.75 23.40
N ILE A 26 15.57 1.06 22.63
CA ILE A 26 14.89 -0.15 23.10
C ILE A 26 15.91 -1.27 23.42
N ARG A 27 16.95 -1.44 22.60
CA ARG A 27 18.04 -2.40 22.84
C ARG A 27 18.83 -2.04 24.11
N GLN A 28 19.15 -0.76 24.32
CA GLN A 28 19.87 -0.29 25.50
C GLN A 28 19.06 -0.45 26.80
N LEU A 29 17.73 -0.45 26.70
CA LEU A 29 16.85 -0.78 27.82
C LEU A 29 16.81 -2.29 28.15
N GLY A 30 17.54 -3.12 27.43
CA GLY A 30 17.69 -4.56 27.67
C GLY A 30 16.76 -5.45 26.86
N ALA A 31 16.02 -4.92 25.89
CA ALA A 31 15.22 -5.74 24.98
C ALA A 31 16.13 -6.48 23.99
N GLU A 32 16.04 -7.80 23.95
CA GLU A 32 16.72 -8.63 22.94
C GLU A 32 15.87 -8.69 21.67
N ILE A 33 16.44 -8.28 20.54
CA ILE A 33 15.75 -8.31 19.24
C ILE A 33 16.42 -9.38 18.37
N LYS A 34 15.70 -10.47 18.10
CA LYS A 34 16.11 -11.57 17.23
C LYS A 34 15.43 -11.44 15.87
N CYS A 35 16.18 -11.01 14.87
CA CYS A 35 15.72 -10.94 13.49
C CYS A 35 15.96 -12.28 12.76
N GLY A 36 15.22 -12.49 11.64
CA GLY A 36 15.37 -13.69 10.81
C GLY A 36 14.83 -14.96 11.49
N VAL A 37 13.95 -14.83 12.48
CA VAL A 37 13.31 -15.96 13.18
C VAL A 37 11.80 -15.88 12.97
N GLU A 38 11.24 -16.91 12.35
CA GLU A 38 9.81 -17.04 12.09
C GLU A 38 9.19 -17.97 13.15
N VAL A 39 8.34 -17.41 14.00
CA VAL A 39 7.61 -18.20 15.01
C VAL A 39 6.56 -19.06 14.31
N GLY A 40 6.55 -20.35 14.62
CA GLY A 40 5.75 -21.37 13.96
C GLY A 40 6.51 -22.18 12.90
N LYS A 41 7.69 -21.71 12.49
CA LYS A 41 8.58 -22.40 11.55
C LYS A 41 9.96 -22.70 12.16
N ASP A 42 10.67 -21.65 12.56
CA ASP A 42 12.02 -21.79 13.13
C ASP A 42 11.98 -22.06 14.63
N VAL A 43 10.97 -21.57 15.32
CA VAL A 43 10.71 -21.79 16.75
C VAL A 43 9.21 -21.82 17.02
N THR A 44 8.75 -22.73 17.87
CA THR A 44 7.34 -22.79 18.29
C THR A 44 7.11 -22.04 19.60
N ILE A 45 5.86 -21.73 19.90
CA ILE A 45 5.46 -21.15 21.21
C ILE A 45 5.78 -22.10 22.34
N GLU A 46 5.64 -23.43 22.14
CA GLU A 46 5.97 -24.46 23.12
C GLU A 46 7.46 -24.44 23.45
N GLN A 47 8.32 -24.39 22.43
CA GLN A 47 9.77 -24.29 22.64
C GLN A 47 10.14 -22.99 23.36
N LEU A 48 9.47 -21.89 23.07
CA LEU A 48 9.70 -20.65 23.82
C LEU A 48 9.28 -20.75 25.29
N LYS A 49 8.17 -21.46 25.60
CA LYS A 49 7.79 -21.76 26.99
C LYS A 49 8.83 -22.62 27.72
N GLU A 50 9.39 -23.63 27.04
CA GLU A 50 10.47 -24.46 27.59
C GLU A 50 11.74 -23.64 27.88
N GLN A 51 12.01 -22.58 27.09
CA GLN A 51 13.10 -21.64 27.33
C GLN A 51 12.81 -20.67 28.49
N GLY A 52 11.63 -20.74 29.12
CA GLY A 52 11.27 -19.96 30.29
C GLY A 52 10.41 -18.72 30.04
N TYR A 53 10.02 -18.44 28.80
CA TYR A 53 9.08 -17.35 28.51
C TYR A 53 7.69 -17.68 29.04
N LYS A 54 7.12 -16.79 29.84
CA LYS A 54 5.83 -16.99 30.54
C LYS A 54 4.66 -16.18 29.97
N ALA A 55 4.98 -15.17 29.17
CA ALA A 55 3.97 -14.31 28.54
C ALA A 55 4.37 -14.03 27.08
N PHE A 56 3.39 -13.87 26.22
CA PHE A 56 3.57 -13.63 24.80
C PHE A 56 2.68 -12.48 24.36
N TYR A 57 3.27 -11.48 23.70
CA TYR A 57 2.53 -10.40 23.06
C TYR A 57 2.65 -10.54 21.56
N ILE A 58 1.53 -10.65 20.87
CA ILE A 58 1.49 -10.84 19.41
C ILE A 58 1.35 -9.47 18.75
N ALA A 59 2.40 -9.02 18.09
CA ALA A 59 2.49 -7.73 17.41
C ALA A 59 3.06 -7.87 15.99
N ILE A 60 2.49 -8.80 15.21
CA ILE A 60 2.98 -9.18 13.88
C ILE A 60 2.62 -8.18 12.78
N GLY A 61 1.77 -7.19 13.06
CA GLY A 61 1.29 -6.20 12.12
C GLY A 61 0.36 -6.75 11.04
N CYS A 62 0.07 -5.92 10.03
CA CYS A 62 -0.74 -6.24 8.86
C CYS A 62 0.05 -5.92 7.60
N GLN A 63 0.77 -6.91 7.05
CA GLN A 63 1.65 -6.70 5.90
C GLN A 63 1.08 -7.28 4.60
N GLY A 64 -0.10 -7.91 4.67
CA GLY A 64 -0.81 -8.42 3.50
C GLY A 64 -1.70 -7.33 2.89
N GLY A 65 -1.50 -7.05 1.62
CA GLY A 65 -2.41 -6.22 0.85
C GLY A 65 -3.53 -7.04 0.22
N ARG A 66 -4.58 -6.36 -0.23
CA ARG A 66 -5.68 -6.97 -0.98
C ARG A 66 -5.67 -6.48 -2.41
N ARG A 67 -5.97 -7.38 -3.33
CA ARG A 67 -6.24 -7.03 -4.72
C ARG A 67 -7.71 -6.67 -4.88
N PRO A 68 -8.06 -5.88 -5.90
CA PRO A 68 -9.45 -5.45 -6.10
C PRO A 68 -10.39 -6.60 -6.50
N GLY A 69 -9.88 -7.76 -6.92
CA GLY A 69 -10.69 -8.91 -7.31
C GLY A 69 -11.34 -8.76 -8.68
N VAL A 70 -10.74 -7.98 -9.56
CA VAL A 70 -11.20 -7.79 -10.94
C VAL A 70 -10.39 -8.66 -11.92
N ALA A 71 -10.86 -8.78 -13.16
CA ALA A 71 -10.16 -9.55 -14.19
C ALA A 71 -8.72 -9.02 -14.36
N ASN A 72 -7.78 -9.96 -14.47
CA ASN A 72 -6.34 -9.72 -14.68
C ASN A 72 -5.62 -8.88 -13.60
N ASP A 73 -6.16 -8.76 -12.40
CA ASP A 73 -5.54 -7.97 -11.31
C ASP A 73 -4.22 -8.55 -10.77
N THR A 74 -3.83 -9.72 -11.28
CA THR A 74 -2.52 -10.36 -11.01
C THR A 74 -1.58 -10.34 -12.22
N ALA A 75 -1.93 -9.61 -13.28
CA ALA A 75 -1.14 -9.53 -14.50
C ALA A 75 0.27 -8.97 -14.23
N LYS A 76 1.21 -9.29 -15.12
CA LYS A 76 2.56 -8.74 -15.07
C LYS A 76 2.51 -7.21 -15.22
N GLY A 77 3.11 -6.50 -14.27
CA GLY A 77 3.05 -5.04 -14.17
C GLY A 77 2.01 -4.54 -13.15
N THR A 78 1.27 -5.45 -12.48
CA THR A 78 0.43 -5.09 -11.33
C THR A 78 1.08 -5.53 -10.03
N ASP A 79 1.00 -4.70 -9.00
CA ASP A 79 1.54 -5.05 -7.68
C ASP A 79 0.61 -4.58 -6.56
N ILE A 80 0.86 -5.07 -5.36
CA ILE A 80 0.22 -4.66 -4.13
C ILE A 80 1.07 -3.53 -3.51
N ALA A 81 0.41 -2.46 -3.06
CA ALA A 81 1.05 -1.27 -2.51
C ALA A 81 2.19 -1.56 -1.51
N VAL A 82 1.97 -2.49 -0.57
CA VAL A 82 2.97 -2.83 0.45
C VAL A 82 4.20 -3.51 -0.15
N ASN A 83 4.01 -4.39 -1.15
CA ASN A 83 5.12 -5.04 -1.85
C ASN A 83 5.93 -4.00 -2.62
N TYR A 84 5.24 -3.17 -3.40
CA TYR A 84 5.86 -2.09 -4.16
C TYR A 84 6.69 -1.14 -3.27
N LEU A 85 6.15 -0.69 -2.13
CA LEU A 85 6.86 0.19 -1.21
C LEU A 85 8.09 -0.51 -0.60
N ARG A 86 7.97 -1.80 -0.26
CA ARG A 86 9.10 -2.61 0.22
C ARG A 86 10.18 -2.74 -0.83
N GLU A 87 9.84 -3.13 -2.06
CA GLU A 87 10.79 -3.27 -3.15
C GLU A 87 11.49 -1.95 -3.46
N SER A 88 10.76 -0.84 -3.44
CA SER A 88 11.32 0.51 -3.63
C SER A 88 12.31 0.88 -2.54
N PHE A 89 12.09 0.40 -1.31
CA PHE A 89 13.02 0.61 -0.21
C PHE A 89 14.27 -0.28 -0.32
N GLU A 90 14.08 -1.56 -0.61
CA GLU A 90 15.16 -2.57 -0.67
C GLU A 90 16.01 -2.41 -1.93
N ASN A 91 15.37 -2.10 -3.06
CA ASN A 91 16.01 -1.96 -4.36
C ASN A 91 16.06 -0.49 -4.80
N LYS A 92 17.09 0.21 -4.40
CA LYS A 92 17.32 1.63 -4.74
C LYS A 92 17.50 1.92 -6.24
N GLY A 93 17.44 0.90 -7.10
CA GLY A 93 17.54 0.99 -8.55
C GLY A 93 16.20 0.96 -9.27
N VAL A 94 15.07 0.80 -8.57
CA VAL A 94 13.74 0.84 -9.20
C VAL A 94 13.51 2.19 -9.85
N LYS A 95 13.14 2.16 -11.14
CA LYS A 95 12.75 3.33 -11.92
C LYS A 95 11.54 2.97 -12.76
N PHE A 96 10.66 3.93 -12.94
CA PHE A 96 9.56 3.82 -13.89
C PHE A 96 9.90 4.54 -15.19
N GLU A 97 9.55 3.92 -16.32
CA GLU A 97 9.70 4.54 -17.65
C GLU A 97 8.35 4.86 -18.30
N GLY A 98 7.27 4.54 -17.64
CA GLY A 98 5.90 4.66 -18.16
C GLY A 98 4.94 5.37 -17.21
N ASP A 99 3.67 5.23 -17.54
CA ASP A 99 2.57 5.75 -16.74
C ASP A 99 2.25 4.79 -15.60
N VAL A 100 1.90 5.34 -14.43
CA VAL A 100 1.55 4.56 -13.24
C VAL A 100 0.13 4.88 -12.82
N VAL A 101 -0.65 3.84 -12.57
CA VAL A 101 -2.00 3.96 -12.02
C VAL A 101 -2.00 3.38 -10.60
N VAL A 102 -2.50 4.16 -9.65
CA VAL A 102 -2.67 3.75 -8.26
C VAL A 102 -4.16 3.64 -7.93
N VAL A 103 -4.58 2.49 -7.44
CA VAL A 103 -5.99 2.23 -7.06
C VAL A 103 -6.12 2.28 -5.55
N GLY A 104 -6.86 3.27 -5.05
CA GLY A 104 -7.13 3.48 -3.63
C GLY A 104 -7.10 4.96 -3.25
N GLY A 105 -7.75 5.30 -2.12
CA GLY A 105 -7.91 6.68 -1.63
C GLY A 105 -7.25 6.96 -0.27
N GLY A 106 -6.53 6.01 0.31
CA GLY A 106 -5.88 6.17 1.63
C GLY A 106 -4.43 6.67 1.56
N ASN A 107 -3.85 6.97 2.72
CA ASN A 107 -2.46 7.48 2.83
C ASN A 107 -1.43 6.56 2.16
N VAL A 108 -1.63 5.24 2.21
CA VAL A 108 -0.72 4.28 1.53
C VAL A 108 -0.76 4.45 0.01
N ALA A 109 -1.94 4.73 -0.57
CA ALA A 109 -2.06 5.01 -1.99
C ALA A 109 -1.36 6.31 -2.37
N ILE A 110 -1.48 7.35 -1.53
CA ILE A 110 -0.73 8.60 -1.68
C ILE A 110 0.79 8.32 -1.64
N ASP A 111 1.25 7.52 -0.69
CA ASP A 111 2.68 7.17 -0.59
C ASP A 111 3.17 6.45 -1.85
N CYS A 112 2.38 5.51 -2.38
CA CYS A 112 2.71 4.83 -3.64
C CYS A 112 2.79 5.80 -4.82
N ALA A 113 1.81 6.68 -4.95
CA ALA A 113 1.72 7.63 -6.05
C ALA A 113 2.90 8.62 -6.04
N ARG A 114 3.18 9.23 -4.90
CA ARG A 114 4.31 10.16 -4.73
C ARG A 114 5.65 9.47 -4.93
N ASN A 115 5.79 8.24 -4.41
CA ASN A 115 7.01 7.46 -4.58
C ASN A 115 7.22 7.09 -6.06
N ALA A 116 6.16 6.70 -6.79
CA ALA A 116 6.25 6.41 -8.22
C ALA A 116 6.68 7.64 -9.04
N HIS A 117 6.12 8.81 -8.74
CA HIS A 117 6.54 10.06 -9.36
C HIS A 117 8.03 10.34 -9.12
N ARG A 118 8.51 10.22 -7.87
CA ARG A 118 9.90 10.44 -7.48
C ARG A 118 10.87 9.42 -8.10
N LEU A 119 10.39 8.22 -8.43
CA LEU A 119 11.15 7.18 -9.12
C LEU A 119 11.10 7.30 -10.65
N GLY A 120 10.51 8.37 -11.17
CA GLY A 120 10.61 8.74 -12.58
C GLY A 120 9.43 8.32 -13.44
N ALA A 121 8.29 7.97 -12.86
CA ALA A 121 7.07 7.73 -13.64
C ALA A 121 6.73 8.94 -14.51
N LYS A 122 6.35 8.68 -15.77
CA LYS A 122 6.01 9.72 -16.75
C LYS A 122 4.74 10.47 -16.36
N SER A 123 3.74 9.76 -15.88
CA SER A 123 2.56 10.29 -15.24
C SER A 123 2.12 9.39 -14.10
N VAL A 124 1.43 9.94 -13.11
CA VAL A 124 0.84 9.18 -12.02
C VAL A 124 -0.62 9.58 -11.86
N ASN A 125 -1.50 8.62 -12.08
CA ASN A 125 -2.94 8.77 -11.93
C ASN A 125 -3.42 7.91 -10.77
N MET A 126 -4.10 8.52 -9.82
CA MET A 126 -4.68 7.85 -8.68
C MET A 126 -6.21 7.81 -8.83
N PHE A 127 -6.81 6.66 -8.54
CA PHE A 127 -8.25 6.45 -8.62
C PHE A 127 -8.79 5.96 -7.28
N SER A 128 -9.79 6.66 -6.73
CA SER A 128 -10.46 6.27 -5.49
C SER A 128 -11.96 6.06 -5.69
N LEU A 129 -12.52 5.14 -4.90
CA LEU A 129 -13.96 4.90 -4.86
C LEU A 129 -14.73 6.08 -4.29
N GLU A 130 -14.12 6.74 -3.32
CA GLU A 130 -14.69 7.82 -2.55
C GLU A 130 -14.78 9.11 -3.38
N THR A 131 -15.68 9.99 -2.99
CA THR A 131 -15.68 11.39 -3.42
C THR A 131 -14.44 12.09 -2.86
N LYS A 132 -14.20 13.31 -3.31
CA LYS A 132 -13.08 14.12 -2.81
C LYS A 132 -13.19 14.37 -1.30
N GLU A 133 -14.42 14.62 -0.84
CA GLU A 133 -14.73 14.94 0.55
C GLU A 133 -14.68 13.72 1.48
N GLU A 134 -14.89 12.52 0.92
CA GLU A 134 -14.92 11.25 1.67
C GLU A 134 -13.61 10.49 1.58
N MET A 135 -12.63 11.00 0.88
CA MET A 135 -11.35 10.34 0.68
C MET A 135 -10.63 10.11 2.01
N PRO A 136 -10.24 8.87 2.36
CA PRO A 136 -9.72 8.56 3.69
C PRO A 136 -8.27 9.02 3.94
N ALA A 137 -7.56 9.51 2.93
CA ALA A 137 -6.25 10.11 3.12
C ALA A 137 -6.35 11.48 3.81
N ASN A 138 -5.32 11.86 4.55
CA ASN A 138 -5.23 13.16 5.19
C ASN A 138 -5.14 14.29 4.14
N ASP A 139 -5.79 15.42 4.39
CA ASP A 139 -5.79 16.55 3.47
C ASP A 139 -4.39 17.04 3.10
N GLU A 140 -3.48 17.08 4.06
CA GLU A 140 -2.08 17.46 3.87
C GLU A 140 -1.36 16.51 2.89
N GLU A 141 -1.65 15.21 2.96
CA GLU A 141 -1.09 14.21 2.07
C GLU A 141 -1.67 14.33 0.65
N ILE A 142 -2.97 14.58 0.55
CA ILE A 142 -3.65 14.82 -0.73
C ILE A 142 -3.05 16.05 -1.41
N MET A 143 -2.90 17.14 -0.67
CA MET A 143 -2.30 18.37 -1.19
C MET A 143 -0.85 18.14 -1.65
N ALA A 144 -0.04 17.46 -0.86
CA ALA A 144 1.33 17.15 -1.22
C ALA A 144 1.44 16.26 -2.48
N ALA A 145 0.49 15.33 -2.70
CA ALA A 145 0.44 14.54 -3.92
C ALA A 145 0.11 15.42 -5.15
N ILE A 146 -0.86 16.33 -5.02
CA ILE A 146 -1.24 17.26 -6.09
C ILE A 146 -0.07 18.20 -6.43
N GLU A 147 0.65 18.72 -5.45
CA GLU A 147 1.84 19.55 -5.64
C GLU A 147 2.96 18.79 -6.38
N GLU A 148 3.03 17.48 -6.22
CA GLU A 148 3.94 16.58 -6.95
C GLU A 148 3.36 16.09 -8.28
N ASN A 149 2.35 16.75 -8.84
CA ASN A 149 1.71 16.44 -10.12
C ASN A 149 1.05 15.04 -10.18
N VAL A 150 0.59 14.49 -9.06
CA VAL A 150 -0.29 13.33 -9.06
C VAL A 150 -1.70 13.76 -9.42
N THR A 151 -2.28 13.14 -10.45
CA THR A 151 -3.68 13.36 -10.80
C THR A 151 -4.59 12.46 -9.95
N ILE A 152 -5.54 13.03 -9.25
CA ILE A 152 -6.49 12.29 -8.40
C ILE A 152 -7.86 12.27 -9.04
N ASN A 153 -8.37 11.06 -9.29
CA ASN A 153 -9.68 10.80 -9.89
C ASN A 153 -10.59 10.15 -8.86
N ASN A 154 -11.55 10.89 -8.36
CA ASN A 154 -12.48 10.43 -7.33
C ASN A 154 -13.75 9.80 -7.94
N SER A 155 -14.40 8.93 -7.16
CA SER A 155 -15.63 8.22 -7.52
C SER A 155 -15.47 7.24 -8.69
N TRP A 156 -14.36 6.52 -8.72
CA TRP A 156 -14.06 5.50 -9.74
C TRP A 156 -13.57 4.21 -9.10
N GLY A 157 -14.20 3.09 -9.44
CA GLY A 157 -13.79 1.76 -9.02
C GLY A 157 -13.22 0.94 -10.17
N PRO A 158 -12.23 0.09 -9.93
CA PRO A 158 -11.65 -0.76 -10.97
C PRO A 158 -12.71 -1.74 -11.50
N LYS A 159 -12.72 -1.95 -12.81
CA LYS A 159 -13.60 -2.91 -13.51
C LYS A 159 -12.80 -4.08 -14.04
N GLU A 160 -11.72 -3.81 -14.74
CA GLU A 160 -10.81 -4.83 -15.27
C GLU A 160 -9.44 -4.24 -15.60
N VAL A 161 -8.41 -5.06 -15.52
CA VAL A 161 -7.07 -4.74 -16.00
C VAL A 161 -6.91 -5.25 -17.42
N LEU A 162 -6.48 -4.37 -18.32
CA LEU A 162 -6.22 -4.71 -19.71
C LEU A 162 -4.80 -5.26 -19.87
N VAL A 163 -4.66 -6.31 -20.65
CA VAL A 163 -3.38 -6.97 -20.88
C VAL A 163 -3.11 -7.21 -22.36
N ASN A 164 -1.84 -7.20 -22.74
CA ASN A 164 -1.41 -7.63 -24.06
C ASN A 164 -1.35 -9.17 -24.19
N GLU A 165 -0.95 -9.66 -25.35
CA GLU A 165 -0.79 -11.08 -25.65
C GLU A 165 0.23 -11.80 -24.75
N ASN A 166 1.14 -11.05 -24.14
CA ASN A 166 2.16 -11.56 -23.22
C ASN A 166 1.70 -11.54 -21.74
N GLY A 167 0.45 -11.13 -21.47
CA GLY A 167 -0.09 -10.99 -20.12
C GLY A 167 0.46 -9.79 -19.33
N GLU A 168 1.00 -8.80 -20.02
CA GLU A 168 1.51 -7.57 -19.41
C GLU A 168 0.43 -6.49 -19.41
N VAL A 169 0.35 -5.72 -18.34
CA VAL A 169 -0.63 -4.64 -18.19
C VAL A 169 -0.43 -3.57 -19.28
N THR A 170 -1.52 -3.17 -19.91
CA THR A 170 -1.55 -2.09 -20.91
C THR A 170 -2.47 -0.96 -20.52
N GLY A 171 -3.41 -1.20 -19.61
CA GLY A 171 -4.36 -0.21 -19.12
C GLY A 171 -5.25 -0.80 -18.04
N ILE A 172 -6.18 0.01 -17.57
CA ILE A 172 -7.19 -0.40 -16.60
C ILE A 172 -8.49 0.33 -16.88
N VAL A 173 -9.59 -0.39 -16.92
CA VAL A 173 -10.94 0.19 -17.05
C VAL A 173 -11.51 0.41 -15.67
N PHE A 174 -12.06 1.59 -15.47
CA PHE A 174 -12.80 1.98 -14.28
C PHE A 174 -14.28 2.15 -14.59
N LYS A 175 -15.10 1.97 -13.58
CA LYS A 175 -16.54 2.25 -13.58
C LYS A 175 -16.87 3.28 -12.52
N LYS A 176 -17.89 4.11 -12.80
CA LYS A 176 -18.32 5.15 -11.88
C LYS A 176 -18.81 4.57 -10.57
N CYS A 177 -18.27 5.05 -9.47
CA CYS A 177 -18.74 4.74 -8.12
C CYS A 177 -19.75 5.83 -7.69
N LEU A 178 -20.98 5.40 -7.42
CA LEU A 178 -22.07 6.29 -7.03
C LEU A 178 -22.11 6.53 -5.52
N ARG A 179 -21.64 5.53 -4.75
CA ARG A 179 -21.50 5.60 -3.29
C ARG A 179 -20.61 4.46 -2.81
N THR A 180 -19.96 4.63 -1.67
CA THR A 180 -19.09 3.62 -1.06
C THR A 180 -19.74 2.86 0.10
N VAL A 181 -20.70 3.51 0.79
CA VAL A 181 -21.37 3.00 1.99
C VAL A 181 -22.85 2.85 1.73
N ASP A 182 -23.43 1.76 2.16
CA ASP A 182 -24.86 1.54 2.13
C ASP A 182 -25.53 2.39 3.23
N PRO A 183 -26.52 3.25 2.89
CA PRO A 183 -27.10 4.21 3.84
C PRO A 183 -27.97 3.57 4.92
N GLU A 184 -28.43 2.34 4.72
CA GLU A 184 -29.28 1.65 5.71
C GLU A 184 -28.46 0.84 6.72
N THR A 185 -27.38 0.23 6.25
CA THR A 185 -26.55 -0.66 7.08
C THR A 185 -25.27 -0.01 7.58
N GLU A 186 -24.92 1.16 7.06
CA GLU A 186 -23.65 1.89 7.32
C GLU A 186 -22.39 1.04 7.04
N LYS A 187 -22.52 -0.01 6.21
CA LYS A 187 -21.41 -0.88 5.85
C LYS A 187 -20.85 -0.51 4.48
N PHE A 188 -19.56 -0.79 4.30
CA PHE A 188 -18.91 -0.67 3.01
C PHE A 188 -19.57 -1.60 2.00
N ALA A 189 -20.29 -1.02 1.04
CA ALA A 189 -21.02 -1.70 -0.03
C ALA A 189 -21.11 -0.76 -1.24
N PRO A 190 -20.03 -0.65 -2.03
CA PRO A 190 -19.99 0.28 -3.14
C PRO A 190 -21.04 -0.04 -4.20
N LEU A 191 -21.71 1.01 -4.67
CA LEU A 191 -22.67 0.96 -5.78
C LEU A 191 -22.04 1.60 -7.02
N TYR A 192 -22.15 0.93 -8.16
CA TYR A 192 -21.55 1.39 -9.42
C TYR A 192 -22.60 1.65 -10.51
N ASP A 193 -22.30 2.59 -11.39
CA ASP A 193 -22.91 2.65 -12.72
C ASP A 193 -22.01 1.83 -13.68
N GLU A 194 -22.52 0.68 -14.12
CA GLU A 194 -21.79 -0.22 -15.01
C GLU A 194 -21.68 0.31 -16.46
N ASN A 195 -22.46 1.34 -16.82
CA ASN A 195 -22.48 1.94 -18.16
C ASN A 195 -21.53 3.15 -18.26
N GLU A 196 -21.20 3.81 -17.15
CA GLU A 196 -20.26 4.92 -17.12
C GLU A 196 -18.85 4.39 -16.82
N THR A 197 -18.02 4.31 -17.84
CA THR A 197 -16.65 3.78 -17.73
C THR A 197 -15.62 4.70 -18.36
N ILE A 198 -14.39 4.65 -17.84
CA ILE A 198 -13.20 5.31 -18.39
C ILE A 198 -12.02 4.33 -18.44
N GLU A 199 -11.07 4.60 -19.34
CA GLU A 199 -9.80 3.87 -19.48
C GLU A 199 -8.63 4.84 -19.22
#